data_5d9ecab205fe38343fc2a82ecca9987d
#
_entry.id   5d9ecab205fe38343fc2a82ecca9987d
#
_cell.length_a   1.000
_cell.length_b   1.000
_cell.length_c   1.000
_cell.angle_alpha   90.00
_cell.angle_beta   90.00
_cell.angle_gamma   90.00
#
_symmetry.space_group_name_H-M   'P 1'
#
loop_
_entity.id
_entity.type
_entity.pdbx_description
1 polymer ?
#
loop_
_entity_poly.entity_id
_entity_poly.type
_entity_poly.pdbx_seq_one_letter_code
_entity_poly.pdbx_strand_id
1 'polypeptide(L)'
;MEKKENTPLKISSISEMHDLLHLPKPLHPLVSLVDNRKMSIEKEFLTKSFLLNFYKISYKYSTVGKMGYGQGYYDFNEGGMMFTAPGQILSADVDAEYCGNTLLIHPDFLRSYPLAKNIKNFGFFSYDTNEALHLSDQEKIIITGLLDSIKNELNTAIDEVSQDVIVSYIEVLLNYSNRFYKRQFITRKAINSDLLTKMDTILEDYFNQQETLQKGLPTVEFLASSLSVSPII
;
A
#
# COMPACT_ATOMS: atom_id res chain seq x y z
N MET A 1 -11.33 -1.09 33.53
CA MET A 1 -11.60 -1.47 32.12
C MET A 1 -10.36 -2.20 31.60
N GLU A 2 -10.42 -3.51 31.56
CA GLU A 2 -9.33 -4.33 31.02
C GLU A 2 -9.19 -4.06 29.53
N LYS A 3 -8.01 -3.59 29.11
CA LYS A 3 -7.61 -3.60 27.70
C LYS A 3 -7.55 -5.07 27.28
N LYS A 4 -8.56 -5.55 26.55
CA LYS A 4 -8.42 -6.81 25.80
C LYS A 4 -7.21 -6.65 24.89
N GLU A 5 -6.13 -7.34 25.17
CA GLU A 5 -5.00 -7.51 24.26
C GLU A 5 -5.55 -8.14 22.98
N ASN A 6 -5.63 -7.33 21.93
CA ASN A 6 -6.12 -7.77 20.64
C ASN A 6 -4.98 -8.47 19.91
N THR A 7 -4.66 -9.69 20.33
CA THR A 7 -3.62 -10.51 19.69
C THR A 7 -3.98 -10.71 18.22
N PRO A 8 -3.10 -10.34 17.28
CA PRO A 8 -3.39 -10.48 15.84
C PRO A 8 -3.68 -11.94 15.46
N LEU A 9 -4.68 -12.16 14.63
CA LEU A 9 -4.97 -13.47 14.06
C LEU A 9 -3.87 -13.83 13.07
N LYS A 10 -3.12 -14.89 13.36
CA LYS A 10 -2.06 -15.36 12.47
C LYS A 10 -2.66 -16.20 11.35
N ILE A 11 -2.36 -15.83 10.11
CA ILE A 11 -2.74 -16.56 8.90
C ILE A 11 -1.46 -17.07 8.26
N SER A 12 -1.29 -18.39 8.26
CA SER A 12 -0.04 -19.04 7.89
C SER A 12 0.03 -19.46 6.44
N SER A 13 -1.11 -19.65 5.78
CA SER A 13 -1.18 -20.11 4.39
C SER A 13 -2.17 -19.31 3.55
N ILE A 14 -1.98 -19.37 2.22
CA ILE A 14 -2.92 -18.75 1.27
C ILE A 14 -4.28 -19.47 1.32
N SER A 15 -4.29 -20.77 1.59
CA SER A 15 -5.54 -21.53 1.73
C SER A 15 -6.35 -21.06 2.94
N GLU A 16 -5.73 -20.85 4.11
CA GLU A 16 -6.38 -20.24 5.27
C GLU A 16 -6.97 -18.86 4.96
N MET A 17 -6.24 -18.05 4.18
CA MET A 17 -6.74 -16.74 3.77
C MET A 17 -7.95 -16.85 2.85
N HIS A 18 -7.95 -17.82 1.92
CA HIS A 18 -9.10 -18.09 1.05
C HIS A 18 -10.33 -18.56 1.85
N ASP A 19 -10.13 -19.44 2.82
CA ASP A 19 -11.21 -19.91 3.69
C ASP A 19 -11.81 -18.76 4.52
N LEU A 20 -10.95 -17.91 5.09
CA LEU A 20 -11.38 -16.71 5.86
C LEU A 20 -12.20 -15.73 5.01
N LEU A 21 -11.84 -15.58 3.74
CA LEU A 21 -12.48 -14.65 2.81
C LEU A 21 -13.63 -15.30 2.00
N HIS A 22 -14.04 -16.52 2.34
CA HIS A 22 -15.06 -17.31 1.63
C HIS A 22 -14.81 -17.43 0.13
N LEU A 23 -13.53 -17.54 -0.25
CA LEU A 23 -13.10 -17.71 -1.63
C LEU A 23 -12.99 -19.21 -2.01
N PRO A 24 -13.12 -19.56 -3.29
CA PRO A 24 -12.75 -20.89 -3.77
C PRO A 24 -11.30 -21.23 -3.39
N LYS A 25 -10.98 -22.52 -3.27
CA LYS A 25 -9.59 -22.94 -3.03
C LYS A 25 -8.64 -22.33 -4.07
N PRO A 26 -7.44 -21.89 -3.66
CA PRO A 26 -6.49 -21.33 -4.58
C PRO A 26 -6.02 -22.38 -5.60
N LEU A 27 -5.80 -21.96 -6.84
CA LEU A 27 -5.32 -22.83 -7.92
C LEU A 27 -3.90 -23.35 -7.65
N HIS A 28 -3.09 -22.56 -6.93
CA HIS A 28 -1.76 -22.93 -6.48
C HIS A 28 -1.61 -22.63 -4.98
N PRO A 29 -1.04 -23.53 -4.17
CA PRO A 29 -0.99 -23.35 -2.71
C PRO A 29 -0.10 -22.20 -2.25
N LEU A 30 0.87 -21.79 -3.05
CA LEU A 30 1.90 -20.80 -2.71
C LEU A 30 1.75 -19.45 -3.42
N VAL A 31 0.84 -19.32 -4.39
CA VAL A 31 0.55 -18.07 -5.08
C VAL A 31 -0.93 -18.01 -5.47
N SER A 32 -1.56 -16.86 -5.31
CA SER A 32 -2.95 -16.63 -5.72
C SER A 32 -3.18 -15.17 -6.09
N LEU A 33 -3.98 -14.97 -7.14
CA LEU A 33 -4.51 -13.65 -7.51
C LEU A 33 -6.01 -13.62 -7.29
N VAL A 34 -6.44 -12.77 -6.38
CA VAL A 34 -7.84 -12.68 -5.92
C VAL A 34 -8.48 -11.42 -6.50
N ASP A 35 -9.68 -11.55 -7.04
CA ASP A 35 -10.57 -10.40 -7.31
C ASP A 35 -11.24 -9.98 -5.99
N ASN A 36 -10.93 -8.78 -5.51
CA ASN A 36 -11.39 -8.30 -4.21
C ASN A 36 -12.92 -8.21 -4.12
N ARG A 37 -13.64 -8.08 -5.24
CA ARG A 37 -15.11 -8.07 -5.28
C ARG A 37 -15.74 -9.40 -4.90
N LYS A 38 -14.96 -10.49 -4.97
CA LYS A 38 -15.39 -11.84 -4.61
C LYS A 38 -15.14 -12.18 -3.15
N MET A 39 -14.42 -11.32 -2.43
CA MET A 39 -14.11 -11.51 -1.02
C MET A 39 -15.35 -11.19 -0.17
N SER A 40 -15.59 -12.02 0.82
CA SER A 40 -16.55 -11.79 1.88
C SER A 40 -15.87 -12.11 3.21
N ILE A 41 -15.97 -11.22 4.17
CA ILE A 41 -15.42 -11.43 5.51
C ILE A 41 -16.51 -11.24 6.54
N GLU A 42 -16.55 -12.13 7.53
CA GLU A 42 -17.51 -12.05 8.61
C GLU A 42 -17.24 -10.80 9.48
N LYS A 43 -18.31 -10.17 9.98
CA LYS A 43 -18.23 -8.92 10.75
C LYS A 43 -17.32 -9.03 11.97
N GLU A 44 -17.23 -10.20 12.58
CA GLU A 44 -16.36 -10.41 13.74
C GLU A 44 -14.86 -10.28 13.42
N PHE A 45 -14.45 -10.52 12.18
CA PHE A 45 -13.06 -10.39 11.72
C PHE A 45 -12.71 -8.95 11.29
N LEU A 46 -13.70 -8.11 10.99
CA LEU A 46 -13.47 -6.72 10.57
C LEU A 46 -12.81 -5.86 11.65
N THR A 47 -12.98 -6.24 12.92
CA THR A 47 -12.36 -5.54 14.06
C THR A 47 -11.04 -6.15 14.52
N LYS A 48 -10.59 -7.23 13.87
CA LYS A 48 -9.35 -7.94 14.23
C LYS A 48 -8.17 -7.45 13.39
N SER A 49 -7.00 -7.54 13.98
CA SER A 49 -5.73 -7.40 13.26
C SER A 49 -5.26 -8.77 12.78
N PHE A 50 -4.59 -8.80 11.63
CA PHE A 50 -4.09 -10.01 10.97
C PHE A 50 -2.58 -9.94 10.84
N LEU A 51 -1.92 -11.07 11.07
CA LEU A 51 -0.49 -11.28 10.86
C LEU A 51 -0.32 -12.32 9.75
N LEU A 52 0.13 -11.90 8.57
CA LEU A 52 0.26 -12.78 7.42
C LEU A 52 1.68 -13.35 7.31
N ASN A 53 1.81 -14.63 6.97
CA ASN A 53 3.11 -15.28 6.70
C ASN A 53 3.51 -15.22 5.20
N PHE A 54 2.85 -14.42 4.40
CA PHE A 54 3.08 -14.30 2.96
C PHE A 54 3.03 -12.83 2.54
N TYR A 55 3.61 -12.53 1.38
CA TYR A 55 3.53 -11.21 0.77
C TYR A 55 2.11 -10.98 0.24
N LYS A 56 1.61 -9.78 0.42
CA LYS A 56 0.33 -9.31 -0.12
C LYS A 56 0.56 -8.03 -0.90
N ILE A 57 0.21 -8.04 -2.18
CA ILE A 57 0.26 -6.88 -3.07
C ILE A 57 -1.17 -6.60 -3.51
N SER A 58 -1.76 -5.54 -3.01
CA SER A 58 -3.13 -5.15 -3.37
C SER A 58 -3.10 -3.98 -4.33
N TYR A 59 -3.78 -4.11 -5.46
CA TYR A 59 -4.10 -3.02 -6.35
C TYR A 59 -5.60 -2.72 -6.24
N LYS A 60 -5.91 -1.49 -5.87
CA LYS A 60 -7.28 -0.99 -5.71
C LYS A 60 -7.60 -0.01 -6.84
N TYR A 61 -8.73 -0.19 -7.51
CA TYR A 61 -9.14 0.69 -8.63
C TYR A 61 -9.73 2.00 -8.13
N SER A 62 -10.56 1.93 -7.10
CA SER A 62 -11.11 3.04 -6.32
C SER A 62 -11.60 2.45 -5.01
N THR A 63 -11.62 3.23 -3.96
CA THR A 63 -12.23 2.82 -2.68
C THR A 63 -12.93 3.99 -2.04
N VAL A 64 -14.11 3.72 -1.50
CA VAL A 64 -14.72 4.56 -0.48
C VAL A 64 -14.23 3.99 0.86
N GLY A 65 -13.47 4.77 1.63
CA GLY A 65 -12.99 4.38 2.95
C GLY A 65 -11.46 4.46 3.12
N LYS A 66 -11.03 4.42 4.39
CA LYS A 66 -9.62 4.44 4.80
C LYS A 66 -9.21 3.04 5.26
N MET A 67 -8.05 2.56 4.87
CA MET A 67 -7.52 1.30 5.37
C MET A 67 -6.44 1.58 6.40
N GLY A 68 -6.58 1.00 7.60
CA GLY A 68 -5.57 1.06 8.64
C GLY A 68 -4.38 0.14 8.34
N TYR A 69 -3.17 0.65 8.54
CA TYR A 69 -1.92 -0.11 8.47
C TYR A 69 -0.96 0.39 9.53
N GLY A 70 -0.58 -0.46 10.47
CA GLY A 70 0.20 -0.04 11.64
C GLY A 70 -0.54 1.05 12.44
N GLN A 71 0.07 2.22 12.58
CA GLN A 71 -0.54 3.39 13.25
C GLN A 71 -1.11 4.43 12.27
N GLY A 72 -1.06 4.16 10.95
CA GLY A 72 -1.50 5.07 9.91
C GLY A 72 -2.75 4.59 9.17
N TYR A 73 -3.34 5.50 8.38
CA TYR A 73 -4.48 5.20 7.50
C TYR A 73 -4.12 5.56 6.06
N TYR A 74 -4.56 4.72 5.10
CA TYR A 74 -4.44 4.99 3.68
C TYR A 74 -5.75 5.51 3.11
N ASP A 75 -5.63 6.56 2.28
CA ASP A 75 -6.72 7.03 1.42
C ASP A 75 -6.47 6.53 -0.01
N PHE A 76 -7.42 5.77 -0.54
CA PHE A 76 -7.36 5.18 -1.87
C PHE A 76 -8.44 5.72 -2.81
N ASN A 77 -9.00 6.91 -2.55
CA ASN A 77 -10.10 7.46 -3.34
C ASN A 77 -9.81 7.48 -4.86
N GLU A 78 -8.54 7.65 -5.25
CA GLU A 78 -8.10 7.62 -6.65
C GLU A 78 -7.52 6.26 -7.08
N GLY A 79 -7.60 5.24 -6.20
CA GLY A 79 -6.95 3.96 -6.41
C GLY A 79 -5.46 3.98 -6.06
N GLY A 80 -4.83 2.81 -6.05
CA GLY A 80 -3.41 2.68 -5.74
C GLY A 80 -2.99 1.28 -5.36
N MET A 81 -1.70 1.13 -5.03
CA MET A 81 -1.16 -0.15 -4.59
C MET A 81 -0.73 -0.09 -3.13
N MET A 82 -0.89 -1.22 -2.46
CA MET A 82 -0.40 -1.45 -1.11
C MET A 82 0.40 -2.73 -1.07
N PHE A 83 1.51 -2.69 -0.36
CA PHE A 83 2.45 -3.80 -0.24
C PHE A 83 2.58 -4.20 1.23
N THR A 84 2.50 -5.49 1.50
CA THR A 84 2.63 -6.04 2.85
C THR A 84 3.62 -7.19 2.82
N ALA A 85 4.63 -7.14 3.66
CA ALA A 85 5.58 -8.23 3.84
C ALA A 85 5.08 -9.26 4.86
N PRO A 86 5.59 -10.50 4.81
CA PRO A 86 5.36 -11.47 5.88
C PRO A 86 5.73 -10.90 7.25
N GLY A 87 4.90 -11.15 8.26
CA GLY A 87 5.10 -10.67 9.62
C GLY A 87 4.61 -9.24 9.90
N GLN A 88 4.05 -8.54 8.94
CA GLN A 88 3.42 -7.24 9.15
C GLN A 88 1.97 -7.38 9.60
N ILE A 89 1.55 -6.50 10.52
CA ILE A 89 0.19 -6.48 11.05
C ILE A 89 -0.70 -5.61 10.16
N LEU A 90 -1.84 -6.16 9.75
CA LEU A 90 -2.88 -5.50 8.99
C LEU A 90 -4.15 -5.39 9.82
N SER A 91 -4.88 -4.28 9.66
CA SER A 91 -6.24 -4.13 10.18
C SER A 91 -7.22 -4.05 9.01
N ALA A 92 -8.34 -4.75 9.11
CA ALA A 92 -9.43 -4.59 8.16
C ALA A 92 -10.21 -3.30 8.48
N ASP A 93 -10.69 -2.61 7.43
CA ASP A 93 -11.62 -1.49 7.61
C ASP A 93 -13.05 -2.00 7.41
N VAL A 94 -13.92 -1.65 8.33
CA VAL A 94 -15.32 -2.12 8.39
C VAL A 94 -16.14 -1.56 7.21
N ASP A 95 -15.77 -0.38 6.71
CA ASP A 95 -16.55 0.36 5.72
C ASP A 95 -15.92 0.35 4.32
N ALA A 96 -14.84 -0.42 4.10
CA ALA A 96 -14.15 -0.43 2.82
C ALA A 96 -14.84 -1.31 1.78
N GLU A 97 -15.31 -0.71 0.69
CA GLU A 97 -15.64 -1.45 -0.53
C GLU A 97 -14.35 -1.89 -1.23
N TYR A 98 -14.14 -3.19 -1.33
CA TYR A 98 -12.92 -3.77 -1.90
C TYR A 98 -13.07 -3.97 -3.42
N CYS A 99 -12.70 -2.95 -4.22
CA CYS A 99 -12.58 -3.08 -5.66
C CYS A 99 -11.11 -3.21 -6.08
N GLY A 100 -10.77 -4.20 -6.88
CA GLY A 100 -9.41 -4.41 -7.37
C GLY A 100 -8.94 -5.85 -7.30
N ASN A 101 -7.62 -6.04 -7.35
CA ASN A 101 -6.99 -7.36 -7.29
C ASN A 101 -5.97 -7.42 -6.15
N THR A 102 -5.85 -8.59 -5.53
CA THR A 102 -4.83 -8.86 -4.51
C THR A 102 -4.02 -10.08 -4.91
N LEU A 103 -2.72 -9.88 -5.08
CA LEU A 103 -1.74 -10.95 -5.31
C LEU A 103 -1.16 -11.38 -3.95
N LEU A 104 -1.28 -12.68 -3.66
CA LEU A 104 -0.73 -13.34 -2.47
C LEU A 104 0.42 -14.24 -2.90
N ILE A 105 1.58 -14.13 -2.24
CA ILE A 105 2.79 -14.87 -2.60
C ILE A 105 3.43 -15.42 -1.32
N HIS A 106 3.41 -16.72 -1.15
CA HIS A 106 4.14 -17.35 -0.06
C HIS A 106 5.64 -17.31 -0.33
N PRO A 107 6.51 -17.04 0.67
CA PRO A 107 7.97 -17.00 0.47
C PRO A 107 8.56 -18.25 -0.20
N ASP A 108 8.00 -19.41 0.07
CA ASP A 108 8.45 -20.67 -0.51
C ASP A 108 8.24 -20.74 -2.03
N PHE A 109 7.29 -19.98 -2.61
CA PHE A 109 7.13 -19.87 -4.05
C PHE A 109 8.35 -19.25 -4.74
N LEU A 110 9.05 -18.37 -4.04
CA LEU A 110 10.21 -17.65 -4.56
C LEU A 110 11.54 -18.31 -4.17
N ARG A 111 11.53 -19.37 -3.37
CA ARG A 111 12.68 -19.91 -2.66
C ARG A 111 13.88 -20.22 -3.57
N SER A 112 13.64 -20.74 -4.76
CA SER A 112 14.68 -21.12 -5.73
C SER A 112 15.14 -19.96 -6.63
N TYR A 113 14.56 -18.78 -6.50
CA TYR A 113 14.80 -17.63 -7.36
C TYR A 113 15.62 -16.54 -6.66
N PRO A 114 16.43 -15.77 -7.39
CA PRO A 114 17.14 -14.60 -6.85
C PRO A 114 16.19 -13.59 -6.18
N LEU A 115 14.95 -13.51 -6.66
CA LEU A 115 13.92 -12.65 -6.12
C LEU A 115 13.65 -12.91 -4.64
N ALA A 116 13.76 -14.14 -4.14
CA ALA A 116 13.61 -14.46 -2.72
C ALA A 116 14.53 -13.64 -1.80
N LYS A 117 15.75 -13.34 -2.28
CA LYS A 117 16.72 -12.51 -1.55
C LYS A 117 16.47 -11.02 -1.78
N ASN A 118 16.10 -10.66 -3.00
CA ASN A 118 16.01 -9.27 -3.44
C ASN A 118 14.70 -8.58 -3.07
N ILE A 119 13.62 -9.33 -2.85
CA ILE A 119 12.29 -8.78 -2.55
C ILE A 119 12.30 -7.88 -1.30
N LYS A 120 13.15 -8.18 -0.33
CA LYS A 120 13.33 -7.40 0.90
C LYS A 120 13.95 -6.01 0.65
N ASN A 121 14.62 -5.83 -0.48
CA ASN A 121 15.29 -4.57 -0.84
C ASN A 121 14.31 -3.54 -1.44
N PHE A 122 13.09 -3.94 -1.77
CA PHE A 122 12.06 -3.01 -2.17
C PHE A 122 11.52 -2.27 -0.95
N GLY A 123 11.82 -0.96 -0.86
CA GLY A 123 11.52 -0.12 0.31
C GLY A 123 10.04 -0.12 0.74
N PHE A 124 9.11 -0.33 -0.18
CA PHE A 124 7.68 -0.39 0.12
C PHE A 124 7.24 -1.64 0.91
N PHE A 125 8.12 -2.61 1.14
CA PHE A 125 7.90 -3.72 2.08
C PHE A 125 8.48 -3.43 3.48
N SER A 126 9.19 -2.31 3.68
CA SER A 126 9.71 -1.95 5.00
C SER A 126 8.62 -1.33 5.87
N TYR A 127 8.75 -1.50 7.19
CA TYR A 127 7.79 -0.99 8.18
C TYR A 127 7.69 0.54 8.19
N ASP A 128 8.78 1.22 7.82
CA ASP A 128 8.88 2.69 7.88
C ASP A 128 8.17 3.39 6.72
N THR A 129 7.70 2.62 5.74
CA THR A 129 7.12 3.17 4.52
C THR A 129 5.64 2.81 4.41
N ASN A 130 4.84 3.41 5.28
CA ASN A 130 3.39 3.21 5.36
C ASN A 130 2.63 4.08 4.36
N GLU A 131 3.02 4.06 3.08
CA GLU A 131 2.35 4.89 2.10
C GLU A 131 1.80 4.07 0.93
N ALA A 132 0.56 4.37 0.56
CA ALA A 132 -0.01 3.85 -0.67
C ALA A 132 0.77 4.39 -1.87
N LEU A 133 1.03 3.55 -2.84
CA LEU A 133 1.57 3.96 -4.12
C LEU A 133 0.43 4.45 -5.02
N HIS A 134 0.38 5.75 -5.27
CA HIS A 134 -0.57 6.36 -6.20
C HIS A 134 -0.08 6.21 -7.63
N LEU A 135 -0.99 5.79 -8.52
CA LEU A 135 -0.68 5.49 -9.91
C LEU A 135 -1.35 6.50 -10.85
N SER A 136 -0.61 6.98 -11.83
CA SER A 136 -1.20 7.68 -12.99
C SER A 136 -1.99 6.69 -13.86
N ASP A 137 -2.85 7.20 -14.76
CA ASP A 137 -3.67 6.33 -15.62
C ASP A 137 -2.83 5.40 -16.51
N GLN A 138 -1.69 5.87 -17.00
CA GLN A 138 -0.77 5.02 -17.76
C GLN A 138 -0.12 3.93 -16.89
N GLU A 139 0.24 4.26 -15.67
CA GLU A 139 0.80 3.30 -14.70
C GLU A 139 -0.24 2.25 -14.29
N LYS A 140 -1.52 2.65 -14.14
CA LYS A 140 -2.64 1.72 -13.91
C LYS A 140 -2.77 0.70 -15.05
N ILE A 141 -2.64 1.13 -16.32
CA ILE A 141 -2.68 0.23 -17.48
C ILE A 141 -1.55 -0.81 -17.40
N ILE A 142 -0.34 -0.39 -17.07
CA ILE A 142 0.82 -1.29 -16.94
C ILE A 142 0.59 -2.32 -15.83
N ILE A 143 0.18 -1.85 -14.63
CA ILE A 143 -0.05 -2.75 -13.48
C ILE A 143 -1.18 -3.74 -13.76
N THR A 144 -2.28 -3.26 -14.35
CA THR A 144 -3.41 -4.13 -14.71
C THR A 144 -2.98 -5.20 -15.72
N GLY A 145 -2.24 -4.83 -16.76
CA GLY A 145 -1.75 -5.78 -17.75
C GLY A 145 -0.83 -6.86 -17.17
N LEU A 146 0.02 -6.50 -16.20
CA LEU A 146 0.88 -7.47 -15.50
C LEU A 146 0.06 -8.40 -14.61
N LEU A 147 -0.92 -7.88 -13.86
CA LEU A 147 -1.81 -8.71 -13.05
C LEU A 147 -2.66 -9.65 -13.91
N ASP A 148 -3.14 -9.18 -15.07
CA ASP A 148 -3.88 -10.03 -16.01
C ASP A 148 -2.98 -11.13 -16.61
N SER A 149 -1.71 -10.83 -16.89
CA SER A 149 -0.75 -11.85 -17.34
C SER A 149 -0.52 -12.93 -16.28
N ILE A 150 -0.32 -12.54 -15.02
CA ILE A 150 -0.21 -13.48 -13.88
C ILE A 150 -1.51 -14.30 -13.75
N LYS A 151 -2.67 -13.66 -13.87
CA LYS A 151 -3.96 -14.34 -13.79
C LYS A 151 -4.13 -15.39 -14.88
N ASN A 152 -3.77 -15.05 -16.11
CA ASN A 152 -3.84 -15.96 -17.24
C ASN A 152 -2.94 -17.18 -17.02
N GLU A 153 -1.70 -16.95 -16.57
CA GLU A 153 -0.76 -18.02 -16.28
C GLU A 153 -1.26 -18.96 -15.17
N LEU A 154 -1.81 -18.40 -14.09
CA LEU A 154 -2.39 -19.17 -12.99
C LEU A 154 -3.63 -19.99 -13.42
N ASN A 155 -4.34 -19.61 -14.48
CA ASN A 155 -5.51 -20.31 -15.00
C ASN A 155 -5.18 -21.34 -16.08
N THR A 156 -3.93 -21.41 -16.56
CA THR A 156 -3.47 -22.45 -17.48
C THR A 156 -3.04 -23.71 -16.71
N ALA A 157 -2.77 -24.79 -17.43
CA ALA A 157 -2.20 -26.00 -16.81
C ALA A 157 -0.79 -25.66 -16.29
N ILE A 158 -0.62 -25.73 -14.97
CA ILE A 158 0.64 -25.40 -14.31
C ILE A 158 1.66 -26.50 -14.62
N ASP A 159 2.76 -26.13 -15.26
CA ASP A 159 3.93 -26.96 -15.52
C ASP A 159 5.20 -26.37 -14.87
N GLU A 160 6.35 -26.98 -15.08
CA GLU A 160 7.61 -26.52 -14.51
C GLU A 160 8.03 -25.11 -15.00
N VAL A 161 7.59 -24.72 -16.21
CA VAL A 161 7.91 -23.41 -16.80
C VAL A 161 6.96 -22.33 -16.31
N SER A 162 5.72 -22.67 -15.97
CA SER A 162 4.73 -21.72 -15.49
C SER A 162 5.17 -20.97 -14.24
N GLN A 163 5.89 -21.65 -13.34
CA GLN A 163 6.45 -20.97 -12.15
C GLN A 163 7.48 -19.92 -12.54
N ASP A 164 8.37 -20.21 -13.49
CA ASP A 164 9.38 -19.26 -13.98
C ASP A 164 8.71 -18.02 -14.61
N VAL A 165 7.66 -18.24 -15.39
CA VAL A 165 6.88 -17.17 -16.03
C VAL A 165 6.19 -16.29 -14.98
N ILE A 166 5.52 -16.89 -13.99
CA ILE A 166 4.85 -16.15 -12.92
C ILE A 166 5.86 -15.34 -12.11
N VAL A 167 7.00 -15.92 -11.73
CA VAL A 167 8.05 -15.22 -10.97
C VAL A 167 8.60 -14.05 -11.79
N SER A 168 8.81 -14.22 -13.10
CA SER A 168 9.24 -13.15 -13.99
C SER A 168 8.24 -11.99 -14.03
N TYR A 169 6.95 -12.26 -14.14
CA TYR A 169 5.90 -11.22 -14.07
C TYR A 169 5.86 -10.52 -12.71
N ILE A 170 6.05 -11.26 -11.60
CA ILE A 170 6.13 -10.69 -10.25
C ILE A 170 7.35 -9.75 -10.17
N GLU A 171 8.49 -10.15 -10.68
CA GLU A 171 9.71 -9.32 -10.68
C GLU A 171 9.51 -8.04 -11.48
N VAL A 172 8.90 -8.12 -12.67
CA VAL A 172 8.54 -6.95 -13.48
C VAL A 172 7.56 -6.05 -12.75
N LEU A 173 6.52 -6.61 -12.11
CA LEU A 173 5.54 -5.87 -11.30
C LEU A 173 6.22 -5.09 -10.18
N LEU A 174 7.13 -5.72 -9.43
CA LEU A 174 7.86 -5.08 -8.33
C LEU A 174 8.82 -4.00 -8.85
N ASN A 175 9.48 -4.21 -9.98
CA ASN A 175 10.37 -3.23 -10.59
C ASN A 175 9.62 -1.97 -11.07
N TYR A 176 8.45 -2.13 -11.73
CA TYR A 176 7.61 -1.01 -12.10
C TYR A 176 7.07 -0.28 -10.85
N SER A 177 6.60 -1.02 -9.86
CA SER A 177 6.16 -0.45 -8.59
C SER A 177 7.25 0.38 -7.92
N ASN A 178 8.49 -0.12 -7.91
CA ASN A 178 9.64 0.61 -7.36
C ASN A 178 9.96 1.89 -8.14
N ARG A 179 9.86 1.84 -9.48
CA ARG A 179 10.01 3.02 -10.33
C ARG A 179 8.94 4.08 -10.00
N PHE A 180 7.69 3.68 -9.90
CA PHE A 180 6.56 4.58 -9.61
C PHE A 180 6.64 5.14 -8.19
N TYR A 181 7.07 4.31 -7.24
CA TYR A 181 7.31 4.70 -5.85
C TYR A 181 8.41 5.78 -5.76
N LYS A 182 9.55 5.57 -6.43
CA LYS A 182 10.62 6.59 -6.51
C LYS A 182 10.12 7.90 -7.13
N ARG A 183 9.33 7.83 -8.20
CA ARG A 183 8.69 9.02 -8.80
C ARG A 183 7.85 9.79 -7.77
N GLN A 184 7.01 9.08 -7.00
CA GLN A 184 6.16 9.69 -5.97
C GLN A 184 6.97 10.48 -4.93
N PHE A 185 8.13 9.96 -4.51
CA PHE A 185 9.03 10.66 -3.59
C PHE A 185 9.71 11.87 -4.23
N ILE A 186 10.15 11.76 -5.49
CA ILE A 186 10.75 12.89 -6.21
C ILE A 186 9.75 14.03 -6.30
N THR A 187 8.51 13.73 -6.67
CA THR A 187 7.43 14.73 -6.78
C THR A 187 7.13 15.38 -5.43
N ARG A 188 7.06 14.61 -4.35
CA ARG A 188 6.87 15.15 -2.99
C ARG A 188 8.04 16.02 -2.53
N LYS A 189 9.27 15.59 -2.80
CA LYS A 189 10.46 16.38 -2.44
C LYS A 189 10.47 17.73 -3.15
N ALA A 190 10.05 17.76 -4.41
CA ALA A 190 9.90 19.00 -5.17
C ALA A 190 8.80 19.92 -4.59
N ILE A 191 7.62 19.35 -4.26
CA ILE A 191 6.52 20.11 -3.64
C ILE A 191 6.92 20.63 -2.27
N ASN A 192 7.58 19.82 -1.43
CA ASN A 192 8.04 20.24 -0.11
C ASN A 192 9.13 21.33 -0.20
N SER A 193 10.03 21.25 -1.20
CA SER A 193 11.03 22.29 -1.45
C SER A 193 10.38 23.60 -1.86
N ASP A 194 9.36 23.58 -2.71
CA ASP A 194 8.61 24.79 -3.12
C ASP A 194 7.83 25.39 -1.93
N LEU A 195 7.24 24.53 -1.09
CA LEU A 195 6.53 24.96 0.11
C LEU A 195 7.47 25.63 1.13
N LEU A 196 8.65 25.05 1.33
CA LEU A 196 9.69 25.64 2.20
C LEU A 196 10.19 26.99 1.67
N THR A 197 10.43 27.08 0.36
CA THR A 197 10.86 28.35 -0.25
C THR A 197 9.78 29.43 -0.10
N LYS A 198 8.50 29.08 -0.29
CA LYS A 198 7.39 30.01 -0.05
C LYS A 198 7.29 30.42 1.42
N MET A 199 7.48 29.48 2.33
CA MET A 199 7.46 29.74 3.78
C MET A 199 8.58 30.71 4.16
N ASP A 200 9.80 30.52 3.66
CA ASP A 200 10.93 31.40 3.90
C ASP A 200 10.63 32.82 3.40
N THR A 201 10.08 32.96 2.20
CA THR A 201 9.68 34.27 1.64
C THR A 201 8.62 34.97 2.53
N ILE A 202 7.58 34.23 2.97
CA ILE A 202 6.54 34.77 3.84
C ILE A 202 7.13 35.25 5.18
N LEU A 203 8.06 34.48 5.74
CA LEU A 203 8.73 34.83 6.99
C LEU A 203 9.63 36.05 6.82
N GLU A 204 10.43 36.13 5.75
CA GLU A 204 11.26 37.28 5.44
C GLU A 204 10.42 38.55 5.28
N ASP A 205 9.31 38.48 4.53
CA ASP A 205 8.40 39.62 4.36
C ASP A 205 7.77 40.05 5.68
N TYR A 206 7.35 39.10 6.52
CA TYR A 206 6.75 39.36 7.83
C TYR A 206 7.75 40.11 8.75
N PHE A 207 8.99 39.68 8.78
CA PHE A 207 10.01 40.29 9.61
C PHE A 207 10.50 41.65 9.05
N ASN A 208 10.58 41.80 7.73
CA ASN A 208 11.01 43.03 7.08
C ASN A 208 9.98 44.17 7.16
N GLN A 209 8.68 43.82 7.18
CA GLN A 209 7.59 44.80 7.30
C GLN A 209 7.36 45.29 8.75
N GLN A 210 8.21 44.90 9.70
CA GLN A 210 8.08 45.24 11.13
C GLN A 210 6.75 44.83 11.76
N GLU A 211 6.03 43.88 11.15
CA GLU A 211 4.76 43.39 11.69
C GLU A 211 4.95 42.71 13.04
N THR A 212 6.12 42.18 13.32
CA THR A 212 6.53 41.63 14.62
C THR A 212 6.37 42.60 15.78
N LEU A 213 6.59 43.91 15.54
CA LEU A 213 6.46 44.94 16.57
C LEU A 213 4.99 45.21 16.94
N GLN A 214 4.06 44.95 16.05
CA GLN A 214 2.63 45.21 16.25
C GLN A 214 1.83 43.93 16.52
N LYS A 215 2.16 42.82 15.88
CA LYS A 215 1.39 41.56 15.88
C LYS A 215 2.07 40.43 16.63
N GLY A 216 3.34 40.59 17.07
CA GLY A 216 4.13 39.53 17.70
C GLY A 216 4.74 38.57 16.68
N LEU A 217 5.09 37.35 17.11
CA LEU A 217 5.67 36.34 16.23
C LEU A 217 4.55 35.70 15.33
N PRO A 218 4.92 35.31 14.08
CA PRO A 218 3.96 34.64 13.20
C PRO A 218 3.45 33.33 13.81
N THR A 219 2.15 33.13 13.77
CA THR A 219 1.51 31.90 14.29
C THR A 219 1.48 30.81 13.24
N VAL A 220 1.35 29.53 13.68
CA VAL A 220 1.16 28.39 12.78
C VAL A 220 -0.07 28.59 11.88
N GLU A 221 -1.14 29.17 12.43
CA GLU A 221 -2.39 29.46 11.70
C GLU A 221 -2.19 30.52 10.60
N PHE A 222 -1.42 31.56 10.89
CA PHE A 222 -1.03 32.56 9.89
C PHE A 222 -0.21 31.94 8.74
N LEU A 223 0.81 31.13 9.06
CA LEU A 223 1.64 30.46 8.06
C LEU A 223 0.84 29.47 7.22
N ALA A 224 0.00 28.66 7.86
CA ALA A 224 -0.84 27.69 7.18
C ALA A 224 -1.83 28.37 6.21
N SER A 225 -2.46 29.46 6.63
CA SER A 225 -3.36 30.26 5.78
C SER A 225 -2.62 30.88 4.60
N SER A 226 -1.43 31.44 4.83
CA SER A 226 -0.62 32.09 3.80
C SER A 226 -0.09 31.07 2.77
N LEU A 227 0.16 29.82 3.19
CA LEU A 227 0.60 28.73 2.34
C LEU A 227 -0.57 27.94 1.71
N SER A 228 -1.81 28.27 2.06
CA SER A 228 -3.01 27.53 1.63
C SER A 228 -2.97 26.05 2.00
N VAL A 229 -2.46 25.71 3.18
CA VAL A 229 -2.40 24.37 3.73
C VAL A 229 -3.20 24.26 5.03
N SER A 230 -3.56 23.03 5.44
CA SER A 230 -4.23 22.82 6.72
C SER A 230 -3.25 23.05 7.89
N PRO A 231 -3.65 23.78 8.97
CA PRO A 231 -2.83 23.93 10.17
C PRO A 231 -2.77 22.66 11.04
N ILE A 232 -3.48 21.59 10.67
CA ILE A 232 -3.55 20.34 11.43
C ILE A 232 -2.54 19.36 10.82
N ILE A 233 -1.59 18.90 11.63
CA ILE A 233 -0.70 17.77 11.38
C ILE A 233 -1.37 16.49 11.88
#